data_46eaa2365fe56b024f6d3f055599be40
#
_entry.id   46eaa2365fe56b024f6d3f055599be40
#
_cell.length_a   1.000
_cell.length_b   1.000
_cell.length_c   1.000
_cell.angle_alpha   90.00
_cell.angle_beta   90.00
_cell.angle_gamma   90.00
#
_symmetry.space_group_name_H-M   'P 1'
#
loop_
_entity.id
_entity.type
_entity.pdbx_description
1 polymer ?
#
loop_
_entity_poly.entity_id
_entity_poly.type
_entity_poly.pdbx_seq_one_letter_code
_entity_poly.pdbx_strand_id
1 'polypeptide(L)'
;MRINRRQGGRSVLTVLLVSWCAVNVAIAEASEQRLSTVDMKIVERGRYLSKIGGCNDCHTPGYLLSEGKTPEKLWLTGDSFGWRGPWGTTYPTNLRLFVSSLTEDQWVSTAKSLKARPPMPWFNLNAMEENDLRALYQFIRYLGPDGAPAPAYVPPDKEPNPPYALFPSPPQ
;
A
#
# COMPACT_ATOMS: atom_id res chain seq x y z
N MET A 1 -38.16 -23.29 -71.11
CA MET A 1 -38.67 -23.10 -69.74
C MET A 1 -37.65 -23.70 -68.79
N ARG A 2 -36.76 -22.87 -68.19
CA ARG A 2 -35.74 -23.32 -67.20
C ARG A 2 -35.92 -22.46 -65.96
N ILE A 3 -36.33 -23.08 -64.89
CA ILE A 3 -36.49 -22.46 -63.59
C ILE A 3 -35.15 -22.51 -62.85
N ASN A 4 -34.62 -21.35 -62.51
CA ASN A 4 -33.42 -21.22 -61.72
C ASN A 4 -33.82 -21.00 -60.24
N ARG A 5 -33.57 -21.97 -59.37
CA ARG A 5 -33.71 -21.89 -57.90
C ARG A 5 -32.40 -22.28 -57.30
N ARG A 6 -31.80 -21.36 -56.58
CA ARG A 6 -31.01 -21.53 -55.33
C ARG A 6 -30.02 -20.41 -55.14
N GLN A 7 -30.39 -19.40 -54.41
CA GLN A 7 -29.44 -18.63 -53.61
C GLN A 7 -30.22 -18.01 -52.42
N GLY A 8 -30.05 -18.51 -51.25
CA GLY A 8 -30.68 -17.94 -50.06
C GLY A 8 -30.42 -18.77 -48.82
N GLY A 9 -29.20 -18.93 -48.39
CA GLY A 9 -28.96 -19.72 -47.15
C GLY A 9 -27.63 -19.55 -46.47
N ARG A 10 -26.74 -18.72 -46.98
CA ARG A 10 -25.37 -18.60 -46.41
C ARG A 10 -25.08 -17.33 -45.57
N SER A 11 -25.89 -16.28 -45.73
CA SER A 11 -25.58 -14.98 -45.13
C SER A 11 -26.04 -14.82 -43.65
N VAL A 12 -27.07 -15.53 -43.21
CA VAL A 12 -27.62 -15.33 -41.87
C VAL A 12 -26.74 -15.96 -40.78
N LEU A 13 -26.13 -17.13 -41.08
CA LEU A 13 -25.29 -17.83 -40.08
C LEU A 13 -23.98 -17.10 -39.81
N THR A 14 -23.39 -16.45 -40.82
CA THR A 14 -22.12 -15.72 -40.70
C THR A 14 -22.28 -14.44 -39.89
N VAL A 15 -23.40 -13.75 -40.01
CA VAL A 15 -23.67 -12.50 -39.25
C VAL A 15 -23.86 -12.80 -37.75
N LEU A 16 -24.53 -13.91 -37.39
CA LEU A 16 -24.73 -14.28 -35.98
C LEU A 16 -23.44 -14.67 -35.26
N LEU A 17 -22.52 -15.36 -35.94
CA LEU A 17 -21.23 -15.75 -35.38
C LEU A 17 -20.30 -14.55 -35.14
N VAL A 18 -20.26 -13.57 -36.04
CA VAL A 18 -19.48 -12.35 -35.92
C VAL A 18 -20.00 -11.50 -34.76
N SER A 19 -21.33 -11.42 -34.59
CA SER A 19 -21.94 -10.66 -33.49
C SER A 19 -21.62 -11.27 -32.13
N TRP A 20 -21.60 -12.59 -32.00
CA TRP A 20 -21.29 -13.25 -30.73
C TRP A 20 -19.80 -13.13 -30.34
N CYS A 21 -18.88 -13.21 -31.30
CA CYS A 21 -17.45 -12.96 -31.04
C CYS A 21 -17.21 -11.51 -30.58
N ALA A 22 -17.83 -10.52 -31.19
CA ALA A 22 -17.66 -9.12 -30.82
C ALA A 22 -18.16 -8.82 -29.38
N VAL A 23 -19.25 -9.42 -28.96
CA VAL A 23 -19.81 -9.26 -27.59
C VAL A 23 -18.86 -9.90 -26.56
N ASN A 24 -18.30 -11.08 -26.83
CA ASN A 24 -17.38 -11.73 -25.90
C ASN A 24 -16.04 -10.99 -25.75
N VAL A 25 -15.53 -10.40 -26.83
CA VAL A 25 -14.32 -9.56 -26.77
C VAL A 25 -14.58 -8.30 -25.94
N ALA A 26 -15.70 -7.62 -26.15
CA ALA A 26 -16.07 -6.43 -25.38
C ALA A 26 -16.26 -6.72 -23.88
N ILE A 27 -16.79 -7.88 -23.51
CA ILE A 27 -16.92 -8.30 -22.13
C ILE A 27 -15.55 -8.62 -21.52
N ALA A 28 -14.65 -9.26 -22.25
CA ALA A 28 -13.29 -9.54 -21.82
C ALA A 28 -12.49 -8.26 -21.57
N GLU A 29 -12.52 -7.31 -22.51
CA GLU A 29 -11.89 -6.00 -22.38
C GLU A 29 -12.46 -5.20 -21.19
N ALA A 30 -13.77 -5.21 -20.98
CA ALA A 30 -14.42 -4.56 -19.83
C ALA A 30 -14.05 -5.23 -18.49
N SER A 31 -13.81 -6.54 -18.47
CA SER A 31 -13.35 -7.26 -17.28
C SER A 31 -11.88 -6.99 -16.98
N GLU A 32 -11.02 -6.93 -17.98
CA GLU A 32 -9.61 -6.55 -17.83
C GLU A 32 -9.46 -5.09 -17.38
N GLN A 33 -10.26 -4.18 -17.92
CA GLN A 33 -10.29 -2.78 -17.46
C GLN A 33 -10.75 -2.64 -16.02
N ARG A 34 -11.68 -3.46 -15.53
CA ARG A 34 -12.08 -3.48 -14.11
C ARG A 34 -10.98 -4.01 -13.19
N LEU A 35 -10.17 -4.94 -13.64
CA LEU A 35 -9.04 -5.49 -12.90
C LEU A 35 -7.82 -4.56 -12.90
N SER A 36 -7.71 -3.64 -13.87
CA SER A 36 -6.58 -2.72 -14.01
C SER A 36 -6.79 -1.34 -13.38
N THR A 37 -8.04 -0.99 -13.04
CA THR A 37 -8.33 0.29 -12.37
C THR A 37 -8.15 0.13 -10.87
N VAL A 38 -7.06 0.70 -10.34
CA VAL A 38 -6.92 0.92 -8.89
C VAL A 38 -8.20 1.60 -8.38
N ASP A 39 -8.87 0.98 -7.41
CA ASP A 39 -10.06 1.62 -6.81
C ASP A 39 -9.60 2.83 -5.99
N MET A 40 -9.70 4.00 -6.61
CA MET A 40 -9.26 5.26 -6.00
C MET A 40 -9.99 5.57 -4.68
N LYS A 41 -11.19 5.04 -4.44
CA LYS A 41 -11.87 5.21 -3.15
C LYS A 41 -11.14 4.46 -2.03
N ILE A 42 -10.63 3.27 -2.32
CA ILE A 42 -9.83 2.49 -1.37
C ILE A 42 -8.50 3.19 -1.12
N VAL A 43 -7.85 3.70 -2.16
CA VAL A 43 -6.59 4.48 -2.03
C VAL A 43 -6.81 5.74 -1.21
N GLU A 44 -7.89 6.49 -1.44
CA GLU A 44 -8.25 7.69 -0.65
C GLU A 44 -8.50 7.33 0.83
N ARG A 45 -9.17 6.22 1.10
CA ARG A 45 -9.36 5.71 2.47
C ARG A 45 -8.01 5.42 3.13
N GLY A 46 -7.11 4.72 2.45
CA GLY A 46 -5.76 4.43 2.95
C GLY A 46 -4.93 5.68 3.18
N ARG A 47 -5.01 6.66 2.27
CA ARG A 47 -4.38 7.98 2.42
C ARG A 47 -4.87 8.69 3.69
N TYR A 48 -6.18 8.74 3.89
CA TYR A 48 -6.78 9.32 5.09
C TYR A 48 -6.28 8.60 6.34
N LEU A 49 -6.29 7.27 6.36
CA LEU A 49 -5.85 6.46 7.50
C LEU A 49 -4.37 6.66 7.81
N SER A 50 -3.50 6.77 6.81
CA SER A 50 -2.08 7.02 7.02
C SER A 50 -1.80 8.36 7.70
N LYS A 51 -2.68 9.36 7.49
CA LYS A 51 -2.61 10.66 8.16
C LYS A 51 -3.12 10.57 9.60
N ILE A 52 -4.40 10.16 9.78
CA ILE A 52 -5.03 10.18 11.12
C ILE A 52 -4.48 9.12 12.06
N GLY A 53 -3.95 8.02 11.53
CA GLY A 53 -3.27 6.97 12.28
C GLY A 53 -1.82 7.32 12.64
N GLY A 54 -1.31 8.51 12.24
CA GLY A 54 0.01 8.99 12.57
C GLY A 54 1.16 8.23 11.89
N CYS A 55 0.89 7.49 10.81
CA CYS A 55 1.95 6.73 10.12
C CYS A 55 3.05 7.65 9.59
N ASN A 56 2.65 8.81 9.04
CA ASN A 56 3.57 9.78 8.48
C ASN A 56 4.44 10.46 9.55
N ASP A 57 3.97 10.55 10.80
CA ASP A 57 4.67 11.27 11.86
C ASP A 57 6.08 10.70 12.11
N CYS A 58 6.24 9.40 11.91
CA CYS A 58 7.51 8.70 12.01
C CYS A 58 8.05 8.20 10.67
N HIS A 59 7.16 7.68 9.78
CA HIS A 59 7.60 7.00 8.57
C HIS A 59 7.81 7.92 7.36
N THR A 60 7.66 9.25 7.53
CA THR A 60 7.90 10.25 6.48
C THR A 60 8.89 11.30 6.97
N PRO A 61 10.07 11.43 6.34
CA PRO A 61 11.09 12.37 6.79
C PRO A 61 10.58 13.81 6.82
N GLY A 62 10.79 14.48 7.96
CA GLY A 62 10.43 15.88 8.13
C GLY A 62 8.92 16.19 8.21
N TYR A 63 8.03 15.18 8.28
CA TYR A 63 6.58 15.37 8.27
C TYR A 63 6.08 16.23 9.44
N LEU A 64 6.52 15.95 10.66
CA LEU A 64 6.18 16.73 11.86
C LEU A 64 6.73 18.16 11.76
N LEU A 65 7.97 18.31 11.31
CA LEU A 65 8.63 19.64 11.18
C LEU A 65 7.96 20.51 10.11
N SER A 66 7.37 19.90 9.10
CA SER A 66 6.61 20.59 8.04
C SER A 66 5.14 20.78 8.38
N GLU A 67 4.70 20.43 9.61
CA GLU A 67 3.28 20.48 10.00
C GLU A 67 2.37 19.70 9.03
N GLY A 68 2.84 18.53 8.57
CA GLY A 68 2.12 17.69 7.63
C GLY A 68 2.13 18.18 6.17
N LYS A 69 2.97 19.19 5.84
CA LYS A 69 3.05 19.77 4.48
C LYS A 69 4.05 19.05 3.57
N THR A 70 4.68 17.97 4.03
CA THR A 70 5.55 17.13 3.19
C THR A 70 4.79 16.62 1.97
N PRO A 71 5.30 16.79 0.73
CA PRO A 71 4.64 16.31 -0.46
C PRO A 71 4.37 14.81 -0.41
N GLU A 72 3.17 14.37 -0.81
CA GLU A 72 2.72 12.97 -0.74
C GLU A 72 3.68 11.97 -1.40
N LYS A 73 4.32 12.37 -2.50
CA LYS A 73 5.31 11.54 -3.19
C LYS A 73 6.50 11.11 -2.31
N LEU A 74 6.73 11.81 -1.18
CA LEU A 74 7.78 11.51 -0.21
C LEU A 74 7.28 10.76 1.02
N TRP A 75 5.99 10.44 1.10
CA TRP A 75 5.40 9.79 2.26
C TRP A 75 5.87 8.33 2.40
N LEU A 76 5.94 7.89 3.64
CA LEU A 76 6.14 6.50 4.05
C LEU A 76 7.45 5.86 3.55
N THR A 77 8.44 6.68 3.24
CA THR A 77 9.79 6.22 2.80
C THR A 77 10.70 5.82 3.96
N GLY A 78 10.19 5.81 5.20
CA GLY A 78 11.00 5.59 6.40
C GLY A 78 11.82 6.82 6.78
N ASP A 79 12.57 6.73 7.86
CA ASP A 79 13.45 7.83 8.31
C ASP A 79 14.76 7.30 8.90
N SER A 80 15.83 8.07 8.76
CA SER A 80 17.09 7.86 9.45
C SER A 80 17.17 8.51 10.84
N PHE A 81 16.12 9.27 11.23
CA PHE A 81 15.99 9.80 12.58
C PHE A 81 15.71 8.69 13.58
N GLY A 82 16.58 8.53 14.56
CA GLY A 82 16.51 7.47 15.56
C GLY A 82 15.61 7.82 16.75
N TRP A 83 14.99 6.81 17.33
CA TRP A 83 14.20 6.90 18.56
C TRP A 83 14.87 6.05 19.64
N ARG A 84 15.66 6.69 20.51
CA ARG A 84 16.49 6.03 21.52
C ARG A 84 15.79 6.02 22.88
N GLY A 85 15.82 4.87 23.51
CA GLY A 85 15.32 4.68 24.87
C GLY A 85 15.92 3.45 25.53
N PRO A 86 15.36 2.97 26.66
CA PRO A 86 15.84 1.76 27.36
C PRO A 86 15.81 0.51 26.45
N TRP A 87 15.01 0.52 25.39
CA TRP A 87 14.93 -0.55 24.40
C TRP A 87 16.01 -0.53 23.32
N GLY A 88 16.95 0.41 23.34
CA GLY A 88 17.89 0.72 22.27
C GLY A 88 17.40 1.83 21.35
N THR A 89 17.89 1.84 20.12
CA THR A 89 17.47 2.83 19.10
C THR A 89 16.76 2.14 17.96
N THR A 90 15.53 2.58 17.68
CA THR A 90 14.71 2.13 16.57
C THR A 90 14.61 3.20 15.50
N TYR A 91 14.45 2.79 14.25
CA TYR A 91 14.29 3.66 13.10
C TYR A 91 12.99 3.32 12.38
N PRO A 92 12.23 4.32 11.91
CA PRO A 92 10.99 4.07 11.17
C PRO A 92 11.27 3.36 9.85
N THR A 93 10.72 2.17 9.69
CA THR A 93 10.88 1.35 8.48
C THR A 93 10.36 2.08 7.24
N ASN A 94 11.02 1.92 6.09
CA ASN A 94 10.47 2.30 4.81
C ASN A 94 9.28 1.38 4.47
N LEU A 95 8.06 1.90 4.68
CA LEU A 95 6.83 1.13 4.45
C LEU A 95 6.58 0.83 2.97
N ARG A 96 7.06 1.68 2.08
CA ARG A 96 6.91 1.49 0.63
C ARG A 96 7.71 0.28 0.14
N LEU A 97 8.95 0.13 0.62
CA LEU A 97 9.77 -1.04 0.32
C LEU A 97 9.24 -2.29 1.05
N PHE A 98 8.85 -2.15 2.31
CA PHE A 98 8.34 -3.26 3.10
C PHE A 98 7.06 -3.85 2.49
N VAL A 99 6.05 -3.01 2.21
CA VAL A 99 4.77 -3.44 1.64
C VAL A 99 4.93 -3.95 0.20
N SER A 100 5.90 -3.44 -0.57
CA SER A 100 6.14 -3.92 -1.93
C SER A 100 6.58 -5.39 -1.99
N SER A 101 7.15 -5.93 -0.90
CA SER A 101 7.57 -7.32 -0.78
C SER A 101 6.47 -8.28 -0.29
N LEU A 102 5.28 -7.77 0.03
CA LEU A 102 4.17 -8.53 0.61
C LEU A 102 2.97 -8.60 -0.34
N THR A 103 2.22 -9.69 -0.24
CA THR A 103 0.83 -9.70 -0.71
C THR A 103 -0.06 -8.94 0.28
N GLU A 104 -1.28 -8.58 -0.14
CA GLU A 104 -2.25 -7.90 0.72
C GLU A 104 -2.60 -8.71 1.96
N ASP A 105 -2.81 -10.03 1.82
CA ASP A 105 -3.12 -10.91 2.95
C ASP A 105 -1.93 -11.09 3.89
N GLN A 106 -0.69 -11.13 3.36
CA GLN A 106 0.51 -11.12 4.19
C GLN A 106 0.65 -9.81 4.97
N TRP A 107 0.33 -8.67 4.37
CA TRP A 107 0.29 -7.39 5.07
C TRP A 107 -0.73 -7.40 6.20
N VAL A 108 -1.99 -7.81 5.94
CA VAL A 108 -3.04 -7.89 6.95
C VAL A 108 -2.61 -8.79 8.11
N SER A 109 -2.11 -9.99 7.81
CA SER A 109 -1.61 -10.92 8.83
C SER A 109 -0.47 -10.33 9.66
N THR A 110 0.50 -9.68 9.00
CA THR A 110 1.61 -9.01 9.65
C THR A 110 1.11 -7.87 10.55
N ALA A 111 0.24 -7.01 10.05
CA ALA A 111 -0.31 -5.88 10.79
C ALA A 111 -1.10 -6.33 12.04
N LYS A 112 -1.87 -7.40 11.94
CA LYS A 112 -2.66 -7.97 13.04
C LYS A 112 -1.81 -8.64 14.13
N SER A 113 -0.63 -9.13 13.80
CA SER A 113 0.25 -9.86 14.72
C SER A 113 1.52 -9.11 15.12
N LEU A 114 1.74 -7.91 14.57
CA LEU A 114 2.95 -7.13 14.81
C LEU A 114 3.16 -6.86 16.31
N LYS A 115 4.41 -7.04 16.75
CA LYS A 115 4.94 -6.55 18.02
C LYS A 115 6.23 -5.81 17.73
N ALA A 116 6.18 -4.48 17.72
CA ALA A 116 7.32 -3.64 17.45
C ALA A 116 7.94 -3.08 18.75
N ARG A 117 9.17 -2.61 18.66
CA ARG A 117 9.80 -1.83 19.75
C ARG A 117 9.20 -0.43 19.81
N PRO A 118 9.22 0.21 20.99
CA PRO A 118 8.85 1.62 21.10
C PRO A 118 9.67 2.51 20.14
N PRO A 119 9.10 3.66 19.71
CA PRO A 119 7.81 4.21 20.10
C PRO A 119 6.64 3.74 19.22
N MET A 120 6.83 2.79 18.28
CA MET A 120 5.78 2.35 17.36
C MET A 120 4.55 1.84 18.13
N PRO A 121 3.37 2.48 17.99
CA PRO A 121 2.13 2.05 18.65
C PRO A 121 1.48 0.89 17.88
N TRP A 122 2.17 -0.25 17.78
CA TRP A 122 1.78 -1.42 17.02
C TRP A 122 0.41 -1.97 17.42
N PHE A 123 0.00 -1.78 18.68
CA PHE A 123 -1.31 -2.19 19.17
C PHE A 123 -2.47 -1.45 18.49
N ASN A 124 -2.27 -0.19 18.06
CA ASN A 124 -3.26 0.54 17.25
C ASN A 124 -3.40 -0.11 15.88
N LEU A 125 -2.28 -0.50 15.25
CA LEU A 125 -2.30 -1.21 13.97
C LEU A 125 -3.00 -2.57 14.09
N ASN A 126 -2.74 -3.33 15.18
CA ASN A 126 -3.43 -4.60 15.45
C ASN A 126 -4.95 -4.40 15.64
N ALA A 127 -5.39 -3.27 16.21
CA ALA A 127 -6.79 -2.96 16.47
C ALA A 127 -7.56 -2.49 15.22
N MET A 128 -6.88 -2.08 14.14
CA MET A 128 -7.54 -1.61 12.93
C MET A 128 -8.43 -2.70 12.32
N GLU A 129 -9.57 -2.30 11.77
CA GLU A 129 -10.41 -3.17 10.97
C GLU A 129 -9.65 -3.70 9.73
N GLU A 130 -9.97 -4.92 9.31
CA GLU A 130 -9.28 -5.56 8.19
C GLU A 130 -9.40 -4.74 6.89
N ASN A 131 -10.59 -4.18 6.62
CA ASN A 131 -10.81 -3.32 5.45
C ASN A 131 -9.93 -2.05 5.48
N ASP A 132 -9.65 -1.51 6.67
CA ASP A 132 -8.78 -0.35 6.83
C ASP A 132 -7.29 -0.72 6.62
N LEU A 133 -6.88 -1.90 7.08
CA LEU A 133 -5.55 -2.43 6.77
C LEU A 133 -5.37 -2.68 5.27
N ARG A 134 -6.38 -3.22 4.58
CA ARG A 134 -6.37 -3.40 3.13
C ARG A 134 -6.30 -2.05 2.41
N ALA A 135 -7.04 -1.05 2.87
CA ALA A 135 -6.98 0.30 2.32
C ALA A 135 -5.58 0.93 2.48
N LEU A 136 -4.95 0.78 3.64
CA LEU A 136 -3.55 1.20 3.85
C LEU A 136 -2.60 0.50 2.87
N TYR A 137 -2.74 -0.82 2.69
CA TYR A 137 -1.95 -1.57 1.72
C TYR A 137 -2.09 -0.98 0.32
N GLN A 138 -3.32 -0.78 -0.16
CA GLN A 138 -3.61 -0.25 -1.49
C GLN A 138 -3.03 1.15 -1.67
N PHE A 139 -3.12 2.01 -0.66
CA PHE A 139 -2.50 3.34 -0.70
C PHE A 139 -0.96 3.26 -0.79
N ILE A 140 -0.32 2.44 0.06
CA ILE A 140 1.15 2.29 0.04
C ILE A 140 1.60 1.70 -1.31
N ARG A 141 0.86 0.74 -1.86
CA ARG A 141 1.11 0.18 -3.20
C ARG A 141 0.91 1.22 -4.32
N TYR A 142 -0.08 2.10 -4.18
CA TYR A 142 -0.32 3.22 -5.10
C TYR A 142 0.86 4.19 -5.12
N LEU A 143 1.45 4.51 -3.96
CA LEU A 143 2.66 5.32 -3.91
C LEU A 143 3.86 4.66 -4.60
N GLY A 144 3.88 3.33 -4.69
CA GLY A 144 4.96 2.54 -5.26
C GLY A 144 6.24 2.53 -4.42
N PRO A 145 7.19 1.65 -4.72
CA PRO A 145 8.47 1.58 -4.01
C PRO A 145 9.33 2.83 -4.30
N ASP A 146 9.96 3.38 -3.24
CA ASP A 146 10.85 4.53 -3.34
C ASP A 146 11.73 4.64 -2.08
N GLY A 147 12.83 5.39 -2.16
CA GLY A 147 13.75 5.63 -1.06
C GLY A 147 14.67 4.44 -0.77
N ALA A 148 15.35 4.51 0.37
CA ALA A 148 16.29 3.49 0.85
C ALA A 148 15.75 2.77 2.11
N PRO A 149 16.24 1.57 2.45
CA PRO A 149 15.96 0.95 3.74
C PRO A 149 16.37 1.85 4.90
N ALA A 150 15.53 1.88 5.95
CA ALA A 150 15.91 2.57 7.19
C ALA A 150 17.14 1.90 7.84
N PRO A 151 17.90 2.64 8.68
CA PRO A 151 19.02 2.08 9.42
C PRO A 151 18.61 0.89 10.29
N ALA A 152 19.55 0.00 10.53
CA ALA A 152 19.34 -1.15 11.40
C ALA A 152 19.17 -0.71 12.87
N TYR A 153 18.40 -1.48 13.63
CA TYR A 153 18.24 -1.30 15.07
C TYR A 153 19.62 -1.30 15.77
N VAL A 154 19.78 -0.37 16.74
CA VAL A 154 20.98 -0.30 17.58
C VAL A 154 20.62 -0.68 19.03
N PRO A 155 21.27 -1.70 19.62
CA PRO A 155 20.98 -2.13 20.98
C PRO A 155 21.34 -1.08 22.03
N PRO A 156 20.82 -1.19 23.28
CA PRO A 156 20.97 -0.15 24.32
C PRO A 156 22.41 0.13 24.71
N ASP A 157 23.27 -0.87 24.65
CA ASP A 157 24.70 -0.82 25.01
C ASP A 157 25.60 -0.20 23.91
N LYS A 158 24.98 0.16 22.77
CA LYS A 158 25.71 0.80 21.64
C LYS A 158 25.18 2.20 21.37
N GLU A 159 26.08 3.11 21.03
CA GLU A 159 25.71 4.47 20.64
C GLU A 159 25.26 4.50 19.18
N PRO A 160 24.07 5.07 18.87
CA PRO A 160 23.63 5.28 17.51
C PRO A 160 24.29 6.50 16.87
N ASN A 161 24.35 6.53 15.55
CA ASN A 161 24.69 7.74 14.83
C ASN A 161 23.53 8.77 14.94
N PRO A 162 23.84 10.07 15.15
CA PRO A 162 22.82 11.11 15.12
C PRO A 162 22.26 11.30 13.69
N PRO A 163 21.05 11.91 13.54
CA PRO A 163 20.23 12.47 14.59
C PRO A 163 19.30 11.45 15.25
N TYR A 164 19.00 11.63 16.56
CA TYR A 164 17.99 10.84 17.27
C TYR A 164 17.34 11.63 18.42
N ALA A 165 16.10 11.27 18.77
CA ALA A 165 15.46 11.72 20.00
C ALA A 165 15.78 10.74 21.13
N LEU A 166 16.00 11.28 22.33
CA LEU A 166 16.23 10.50 23.55
C LEU A 166 14.96 10.47 24.39
N PHE A 167 14.42 9.28 24.61
CA PHE A 167 13.33 9.05 25.53
C PHE A 167 13.86 8.95 26.97
N PRO A 168 13.13 9.49 27.96
CA PRO A 168 13.53 9.35 29.36
C PRO A 168 13.49 7.89 29.79
N SER A 169 14.39 7.50 30.69
CA SER A 169 14.28 6.23 31.39
C SER A 169 13.07 6.27 32.32
N PRO A 170 12.38 5.12 32.54
CA PRO A 170 11.33 5.04 33.55
C PRO A 170 11.87 5.49 34.93
N PRO A 171 11.03 6.11 35.77
CA PRO A 171 11.41 6.38 37.17
C PRO A 171 11.88 5.09 37.82
N GLN A 172 12.97 5.16 38.58
CA GLN A 172 13.47 4.04 39.41
C GLN A 172 12.67 3.92 40.67
#